data_22915e40766998017bb4392df414e001
#
_entry.id   22915e40766998017bb4392df414e001
#
_cell.length_a   1.000
_cell.length_b   1.000
_cell.length_c   1.000
_cell.angle_alpha   90.00
_cell.angle_beta   90.00
_cell.angle_gamma   90.00
#
_symmetry.space_group_name_H-M   'P 1'
#
loop_
_entity.id
_entity.type
_entity.pdbx_description
1 polymer ?
#
loop_
_entity_poly.entity_id
_entity_poly.type
_entity_poly.pdbx_seq_one_letter_code
_entity_poly.pdbx_strand_id
1 'polypeptide(L)'
;MKKSRKYVLGLLGIITILLTGLIFAANYVISNFASDFVYDDLKQVPYCKVGLLLGTSPFLKSGKENLYFNYRIQAAADLYHSGKISYILISGDNGKKEYNEPEVMK
;
A
#
# COMPACT_ATOMS: atom_id res chain seq x y z
N MET A 1 -21.27 -2.12 -44.26
CA MET A 1 -21.38 -2.35 -42.79
C MET A 1 -20.45 -3.42 -42.24
N LYS A 2 -20.30 -4.59 -42.85
CA LYS A 2 -19.39 -5.67 -42.32
C LYS A 2 -17.89 -5.29 -42.30
N LYS A 3 -17.38 -4.53 -43.28
CA LYS A 3 -15.95 -4.11 -43.31
C LYS A 3 -15.59 -3.14 -42.20
N SER A 4 -16.40 -2.13 -41.93
CA SER A 4 -16.17 -1.13 -40.86
C SER A 4 -16.09 -1.78 -39.49
N ARG A 5 -16.95 -2.76 -39.20
CA ARG A 5 -16.95 -3.49 -37.91
C ARG A 5 -15.64 -4.27 -37.65
N LYS A 6 -15.03 -4.84 -38.71
CA LYS A 6 -13.73 -5.54 -38.59
C LYS A 6 -12.60 -4.57 -38.24
N TYR A 7 -12.57 -3.37 -38.81
CA TYR A 7 -11.58 -2.35 -38.51
C TYR A 7 -11.74 -1.84 -37.07
N VAL A 8 -12.98 -1.62 -36.61
CA VAL A 8 -13.25 -1.19 -35.23
C VAL A 8 -12.80 -2.26 -34.23
N LEU A 9 -13.10 -3.53 -34.49
CA LEU A 9 -12.65 -4.62 -33.64
C LEU A 9 -11.12 -4.77 -33.63
N GLY A 10 -10.47 -4.60 -34.78
CA GLY A 10 -9.01 -4.60 -34.88
C GLY A 10 -8.39 -3.43 -34.08
N LEU A 11 -8.94 -2.24 -34.21
CA LEU A 11 -8.49 -1.07 -33.48
C LEU A 11 -8.65 -1.25 -31.96
N LEU A 12 -9.79 -1.77 -31.50
CA LEU A 12 -10.02 -2.08 -30.10
C LEU A 12 -9.02 -3.11 -29.57
N GLY A 13 -8.70 -4.14 -30.36
CA GLY A 13 -7.69 -5.14 -30.01
C GLY A 13 -6.31 -4.51 -29.82
N ILE A 14 -5.89 -3.64 -30.75
CA ILE A 14 -4.61 -2.92 -30.65
C ILE A 14 -4.56 -2.04 -29.39
N ILE A 15 -5.63 -1.27 -29.14
CA ILE A 15 -5.72 -0.40 -27.95
C ILE A 15 -5.61 -1.25 -26.67
N THR A 16 -6.31 -2.36 -26.61
CA THR A 16 -6.25 -3.27 -25.44
C THR A 16 -4.83 -3.79 -25.21
N ILE A 17 -4.14 -4.22 -26.26
CA ILE A 17 -2.75 -4.71 -26.16
C ILE A 17 -1.81 -3.59 -25.67
N LEU A 18 -1.96 -2.37 -26.21
CA LEU A 18 -1.14 -1.24 -25.81
C LEU A 18 -1.37 -0.87 -24.33
N LEU A 19 -2.63 -0.81 -23.89
CA LEU A 19 -2.96 -0.52 -22.49
C LEU A 19 -2.43 -1.60 -21.54
N THR A 20 -2.59 -2.86 -21.91
CA THR A 20 -2.05 -3.98 -21.12
C THR A 20 -0.54 -3.89 -21.03
N GLY A 21 0.15 -3.66 -22.15
CA GLY A 21 1.60 -3.48 -22.17
C GLY A 21 2.07 -2.32 -21.30
N LEU A 22 1.35 -1.19 -21.33
CA LEU A 22 1.65 -0.03 -20.49
C LEU A 22 1.51 -0.34 -19.00
N ILE A 23 0.46 -1.06 -18.60
CA ILE A 23 0.25 -1.48 -17.21
C ILE A 23 1.39 -2.39 -16.73
N PHE A 24 1.79 -3.37 -17.53
CA PHE A 24 2.90 -4.26 -17.18
C PHE A 24 4.23 -3.51 -17.09
N ALA A 25 4.50 -2.60 -18.04
CA ALA A 25 5.71 -1.78 -18.02
C ALA A 25 5.76 -0.87 -16.79
N ALA A 26 4.66 -0.19 -16.46
CA ALA A 26 4.55 0.65 -15.27
C ALA A 26 4.77 -0.17 -13.98
N ASN A 27 4.12 -1.32 -13.86
CA ASN A 27 4.29 -2.20 -12.71
C ASN A 27 5.75 -2.67 -12.56
N TYR A 28 6.39 -3.05 -13.66
CA TYR A 28 7.80 -3.47 -13.65
C TYR A 28 8.74 -2.34 -13.17
N VAL A 29 8.56 -1.13 -13.72
CA VAL A 29 9.39 0.03 -13.33
C VAL A 29 9.18 0.39 -11.86
N ILE A 30 7.92 0.44 -11.40
CA ILE A 30 7.59 0.77 -10.00
C ILE A 30 8.16 -0.30 -9.06
N SER A 31 7.95 -1.58 -9.36
CA SER A 31 8.44 -2.68 -8.52
C SER A 31 9.95 -2.69 -8.41
N ASN A 32 10.66 -2.51 -9.51
CA ASN A 32 12.13 -2.45 -9.49
C ASN A 32 12.65 -1.23 -8.71
N PHE A 33 12.03 -0.06 -8.91
CA PHE A 33 12.45 1.14 -8.18
C PHE A 33 12.14 1.05 -6.68
N ALA A 34 11.00 0.46 -6.31
CA ALA A 34 10.58 0.34 -4.93
C ALA A 34 11.34 -0.75 -4.15
N SER A 35 11.88 -1.77 -4.84
CA SER A 35 12.55 -2.92 -4.18
C SER A 35 13.67 -2.51 -3.24
N ASP A 36 14.41 -1.45 -3.57
CA ASP A 36 15.52 -0.95 -2.75
C ASP A 36 15.07 -0.27 -1.46
N PHE A 37 13.78 0.03 -1.33
CA PHE A 37 13.15 0.72 -0.19
C PHE A 37 12.18 -0.15 0.59
N VAL A 38 12.04 -1.42 0.23
CA VAL A 38 11.20 -2.41 0.92
C VAL A 38 12.11 -3.38 1.65
N TYR A 39 11.93 -3.50 2.95
CA TYR A 39 12.77 -4.33 3.82
C TYR A 39 11.93 -5.42 4.47
N ASP A 40 12.34 -6.65 4.33
CA ASP A 40 11.76 -7.83 5.00
C ASP A 40 12.49 -8.16 6.31
N ASP A 41 13.71 -7.67 6.47
CA ASP A 41 14.51 -7.86 7.68
C ASP A 41 14.72 -6.52 8.39
N LEU A 42 14.36 -6.48 9.66
CA LEU A 42 14.51 -5.32 10.54
C LEU A 42 15.96 -4.80 10.59
N LYS A 43 16.95 -5.69 10.46
CA LYS A 43 18.38 -5.33 10.50
C LYS A 43 18.80 -4.46 9.33
N GLN A 44 18.16 -4.66 8.16
CA GLN A 44 18.47 -3.93 6.93
C GLN A 44 17.83 -2.54 6.88
N VAL A 45 16.81 -2.30 7.71
CA VAL A 45 16.14 -1.00 7.76
C VAL A 45 17.13 0.07 8.23
N PRO A 46 17.36 1.14 7.45
CA PRO A 46 18.19 2.26 7.87
C PRO A 46 17.53 3.02 9.02
N TYR A 47 18.32 3.67 9.85
CA TYR A 47 17.78 4.55 10.88
C TYR A 47 17.04 5.74 10.25
N CYS A 48 15.82 5.98 10.71
CA CYS A 48 15.03 7.16 10.40
C CYS A 48 14.56 7.82 11.71
N LYS A 49 14.54 9.14 11.76
CA LYS A 49 14.09 9.83 12.98
C LYS A 49 12.61 9.59 13.26
N VAL A 50 11.79 9.54 12.22
CA VAL A 50 10.32 9.39 12.33
C VAL A 50 9.86 8.24 11.44
N GLY A 51 9.13 7.29 12.02
CA GLY A 51 8.37 6.27 11.29
C GLY A 51 6.93 6.72 11.11
N LEU A 52 6.40 6.61 9.90
CA LEU A 52 4.99 6.88 9.60
C LEU A 52 4.19 5.58 9.66
N LEU A 53 3.30 5.47 10.64
CA LEU A 53 2.35 4.37 10.79
C LEU A 53 1.03 4.75 10.13
N LEU A 54 0.72 4.13 9.00
CA LEU A 54 -0.54 4.37 8.29
C LEU A 54 -1.69 3.64 8.98
N GLY A 55 -2.77 4.37 9.24
CA GLY A 55 -3.97 3.88 9.89
C GLY A 55 -4.71 2.81 9.08
N THR A 56 -5.40 1.95 9.80
CA THR A 56 -6.37 1.01 9.27
C THR A 56 -7.34 0.61 10.38
N SER A 57 -8.52 0.13 10.00
CA SER A 57 -9.53 -0.30 10.97
C SER A 57 -9.11 -1.58 11.71
N PRO A 58 -9.32 -1.69 13.04
CA PRO A 58 -9.07 -2.92 13.78
C PRO A 58 -9.99 -4.07 13.36
N PHE A 59 -11.14 -3.76 12.78
CA PHE A 59 -12.12 -4.75 12.35
C PHE A 59 -12.47 -4.60 10.88
N LEU A 60 -12.68 -5.72 10.21
CA LEU A 60 -13.20 -5.78 8.85
C LEU A 60 -14.71 -5.46 8.85
N LYS A 61 -15.28 -5.13 7.68
CA LYS A 61 -16.73 -4.92 7.52
C LYS A 61 -17.56 -6.13 7.95
N SER A 62 -16.97 -7.31 7.96
CA SER A 62 -17.59 -8.56 8.45
C SER A 62 -17.59 -8.71 9.97
N GLY A 63 -17.05 -7.76 10.72
CA GLY A 63 -16.87 -7.82 12.18
C GLY A 63 -15.70 -8.68 12.65
N LYS A 64 -14.96 -9.30 11.74
CA LYS A 64 -13.74 -10.06 12.07
C LYS A 64 -12.56 -9.13 12.29
N GLU A 65 -11.61 -9.58 13.10
CA GLU A 65 -10.34 -8.89 13.35
C GLU A 65 -9.58 -8.64 12.04
N ASN A 66 -9.01 -7.46 11.92
CA ASN A 66 -8.17 -7.09 10.78
C ASN A 66 -6.71 -7.37 11.10
N LEU A 67 -6.17 -8.45 10.58
CA LEU A 67 -4.77 -8.83 10.83
C LEU A 67 -3.77 -7.78 10.35
N TYR A 68 -4.09 -6.99 9.33
CA TYR A 68 -3.24 -5.87 8.89
C TYR A 68 -3.09 -4.78 9.95
N PHE A 69 -4.09 -4.58 10.79
CA PHE A 69 -4.01 -3.69 11.94
C PHE A 69 -2.92 -4.16 12.91
N ASN A 70 -2.99 -5.42 13.33
CA ASN A 70 -2.02 -6.00 14.26
C ASN A 70 -0.61 -6.03 13.69
N TYR A 71 -0.45 -6.44 12.44
CA TYR A 71 0.88 -6.49 11.79
C TYR A 71 1.53 -5.11 11.66
N ARG A 72 0.76 -4.07 11.35
CA ARG A 72 1.29 -2.69 11.26
C ARG A 72 1.75 -2.18 12.61
N ILE A 73 0.96 -2.40 13.67
CA ILE A 73 1.33 -1.99 15.03
C ILE A 73 2.57 -2.75 15.48
N GLN A 74 2.61 -4.06 15.28
CA GLN A 74 3.75 -4.87 15.66
C GLN A 74 5.03 -4.41 14.93
N ALA A 75 4.98 -4.19 13.64
CA ALA A 75 6.12 -3.70 12.87
C ALA A 75 6.61 -2.33 13.35
N ALA A 76 5.70 -1.41 13.68
CA ALA A 76 6.06 -0.10 14.22
C ALA A 76 6.72 -0.21 15.61
N ALA A 77 6.19 -1.07 16.48
CA ALA A 77 6.77 -1.35 17.80
C ALA A 77 8.17 -1.96 17.69
N ASP A 78 8.35 -2.93 16.80
CA ASP A 78 9.66 -3.59 16.57
C ASP A 78 10.70 -2.60 16.06
N LEU A 79 10.33 -1.71 15.13
CA LEU A 79 11.19 -0.63 14.65
C LEU A 79 11.59 0.34 15.77
N TYR A 80 10.64 0.70 16.62
CA TYR A 80 10.88 1.60 17.75
C TYR A 80 11.79 0.95 18.80
N HIS A 81 11.49 -0.27 19.26
CA HIS A 81 12.25 -0.98 20.26
C HIS A 81 13.67 -1.35 19.80
N SER A 82 13.84 -1.60 18.50
CA SER A 82 15.17 -1.84 17.91
C SER A 82 16.00 -0.57 17.68
N GLY A 83 15.45 0.62 17.99
CA GLY A 83 16.12 1.90 17.79
C GLY A 83 16.25 2.31 16.33
N LYS A 84 15.47 1.70 15.43
CA LYS A 84 15.44 2.08 14.00
C LYS A 84 14.68 3.37 13.75
N ILE A 85 13.73 3.69 14.63
CA ILE A 85 13.02 4.97 14.65
C ILE A 85 12.97 5.53 16.06
N SER A 86 12.94 6.86 16.20
CA SER A 86 12.84 7.55 17.48
C SER A 86 11.43 8.02 17.80
N TYR A 87 10.61 8.27 16.79
CA TYR A 87 9.24 8.73 16.92
C TYR A 87 8.33 7.99 15.95
N ILE A 88 7.10 7.75 16.38
CA ILE A 88 6.05 7.18 15.53
C ILE A 88 5.01 8.25 15.28
N LEU A 89 4.79 8.58 14.02
CA LEU A 89 3.68 9.44 13.58
C LEU A 89 2.56 8.54 13.06
N ILE A 90 1.40 8.59 13.72
CA ILE A 90 0.24 7.78 13.34
C ILE A 90 -0.66 8.64 12.46
N SER A 91 -0.96 8.16 11.25
CA SER A 91 -1.84 8.81 10.29
C SER A 91 -3.01 7.90 9.95
N GLY A 92 -4.22 8.41 10.00
CA GLY A 92 -5.41 7.63 9.70
C GLY A 92 -6.65 8.51 9.54
N ASP A 93 -7.79 7.89 9.20
CA ASP A 93 -9.06 8.58 9.03
C ASP A 93 -9.67 8.97 10.39
N ASN A 94 -10.14 10.21 10.47
CA ASN A 94 -10.82 10.80 11.60
C ASN A 94 -12.13 11.50 11.13
N GLY A 95 -12.66 11.10 9.98
CA GLY A 95 -13.83 11.71 9.35
C GLY A 95 -15.16 11.53 10.11
N LYS A 96 -15.20 10.66 11.12
CA LYS A 96 -16.38 10.42 11.97
C LYS A 96 -16.04 10.71 13.42
N LYS A 97 -16.94 11.44 14.14
CA LYS A 97 -16.73 11.78 15.55
C LYS A 97 -16.56 10.57 16.49
N GLU A 98 -17.11 9.42 16.10
CA GLU A 98 -17.09 8.16 16.89
C GLU A 98 -15.92 7.24 16.51
N TYR A 99 -15.14 7.57 15.49
CA TYR A 99 -14.05 6.73 14.99
C TYR A 99 -12.84 7.55 14.60
N ASN A 100 -11.76 7.34 15.33
CA ASN A 100 -10.47 8.00 15.14
C ASN A 100 -9.37 6.93 15.05
N GLU A 101 -8.94 6.58 13.81
CA GLU A 101 -7.92 5.55 13.59
C GLU A 101 -6.62 5.82 14.34
N PRO A 102 -6.03 7.04 14.33
CA PRO A 102 -4.82 7.32 15.10
C PRO A 102 -4.95 7.05 16.59
N GLU A 103 -6.12 7.32 17.19
CA GLU A 103 -6.34 7.11 18.62
C GLU A 103 -6.44 5.62 18.99
N VAL A 104 -7.03 4.83 18.13
CA VAL A 104 -7.18 3.37 18.31
C VAL A 104 -5.85 2.64 18.13
N MET A 105 -4.88 3.25 17.43
CA MET A 105 -3.55 2.66 17.14
C MET A 105 -2.46 3.10 18.15
N LYS A 106 -2.76 3.94 19.12
CA LYS A 106 -1.85 4.32 20.22
C LYS A 106 -1.66 3.16 21.18
#